data_1fe1aff3e12521714842e30aec29a586
#
_entry.id   1fe1aff3e12521714842e30aec29a586
#
_cell.length_a   1.000
_cell.length_b   1.000
_cell.length_c   1.000
_cell.angle_alpha   90.00
_cell.angle_beta   90.00
_cell.angle_gamma   90.00
#
_symmetry.space_group_name_H-M   'P 1'
#
loop_
_entity.id
_entity.type
_entity.pdbx_description
1 polymer ?
#
loop_
_entity_poly.entity_id
_entity_poly.type
_entity_poly.pdbx_seq_one_letter_code
_entity_poly.pdbx_strand_id
1 'polypeptide(L)'
;HLRQDIEAFAAIADEHGNRAAGTPGFQASLDYAVGELEEAGYDVELQEFEITYTETLRDRLAQTGPVQRDLEHTVFTSSPSAQVTDAPLAAPAGAATGCADADWADADLTGSVALVSRGDCTFAQKSQVAAASGAEAVIIYNNTKDAPDEELNATLGERIENGAPTVGTTYSLGNGL
;
A
#
# COMPACT_ATOMS: atom_id res chain seq x y z
N HIS A 1 29.48 2.99 20.29
CA HIS A 1 29.23 3.66 19.01
C HIS A 1 28.02 3.03 18.29
N LEU A 2 28.13 1.92 17.54
CA LEU A 2 27.00 1.40 16.73
C LEU A 2 25.67 1.24 17.49
N ARG A 3 25.72 0.77 18.73
CA ARG A 3 24.51 0.64 19.57
C ARG A 3 23.94 2.01 19.95
N GLN A 4 24.80 2.98 20.26
CA GLN A 4 24.39 4.35 20.57
C GLN A 4 23.72 5.01 19.36
N ASP A 5 24.27 4.79 18.17
CA ASP A 5 23.71 5.33 16.92
C ASP A 5 22.31 4.75 16.64
N ILE A 6 22.13 3.42 16.84
CA ILE A 6 20.83 2.77 16.72
C ILE A 6 19.83 3.33 17.74
N GLU A 7 20.25 3.51 19.01
CA GLU A 7 19.41 4.06 20.08
C GLU A 7 19.04 5.53 19.79
N ALA A 8 19.96 6.34 19.24
CA ALA A 8 19.69 7.70 18.82
C ALA A 8 18.65 7.77 17.69
N PHE A 9 18.83 6.96 16.67
CA PHE A 9 17.85 6.89 15.58
C PHE A 9 16.48 6.36 16.04
N ALA A 10 16.44 5.42 16.97
CA ALA A 10 15.19 4.96 17.56
C ALA A 10 14.48 6.10 18.33
N ALA A 11 15.22 6.86 19.15
CA ALA A 11 14.67 7.99 19.88
C ALA A 11 14.12 9.08 18.94
N ILE A 12 14.80 9.35 17.82
CA ILE A 12 14.31 10.28 16.80
C ILE A 12 12.99 9.76 16.19
N ALA A 13 12.90 8.47 15.91
CA ALA A 13 11.66 7.88 15.37
C ALA A 13 10.51 7.97 16.38
N ASP A 14 10.78 7.74 17.65
CA ASP A 14 9.79 7.84 18.74
C ASP A 14 9.29 9.28 18.93
N GLU A 15 10.19 10.27 18.87
CA GLU A 15 9.84 11.68 19.02
C GLU A 15 9.02 12.24 17.85
N HIS A 16 9.38 11.84 16.61
CA HIS A 16 8.79 12.39 15.39
C HIS A 16 7.77 11.44 14.71
N GLY A 17 7.52 10.26 15.29
CA GLY A 17 6.62 9.24 14.77
C GLY A 17 7.20 8.37 13.64
N ASN A 18 8.13 8.89 12.85
CA ASN A 18 8.86 8.16 11.81
C ASN A 18 10.10 8.95 11.36
N ARG A 19 10.91 8.34 10.47
CA ARG A 19 12.11 8.93 9.89
C ARG A 19 12.08 8.90 8.35
N ALA A 20 10.88 8.91 7.77
CA ALA A 20 10.72 8.88 6.33
C ALA A 20 11.22 10.18 5.68
N ALA A 21 11.73 10.09 4.45
CA ALA A 21 12.15 11.26 3.70
C ALA A 21 11.02 12.30 3.59
N GLY A 22 11.37 13.58 3.76
CA GLY A 22 10.41 14.69 3.76
C GLY A 22 9.72 14.96 5.11
N THR A 23 10.02 14.18 6.16
CA THR A 23 9.47 14.39 7.51
C THR A 23 10.47 15.07 8.45
N PRO A 24 10.00 15.67 9.58
CA PRO A 24 10.89 16.21 10.61
C PRO A 24 11.88 15.18 11.17
N GLY A 25 11.46 13.91 11.31
CA GLY A 25 12.34 12.86 11.80
C GLY A 25 13.45 12.47 10.80
N PHE A 26 13.23 12.66 9.49
CA PHE A 26 14.31 12.56 8.51
C PHE A 26 15.35 13.67 8.74
N GLN A 27 14.91 14.93 8.88
CA GLN A 27 15.83 16.05 9.12
C GLN A 27 16.63 15.85 10.40
N ALA A 28 15.99 15.49 11.51
CA ALA A 28 16.67 15.19 12.76
C ALA A 28 17.69 14.05 12.63
N SER A 29 17.37 13.02 11.82
CA SER A 29 18.29 11.92 11.53
C SER A 29 19.50 12.36 10.70
N LEU A 30 19.28 13.26 9.76
CA LEU A 30 20.32 13.85 8.93
C LEU A 30 21.27 14.69 9.79
N ASP A 31 20.72 15.57 10.62
CA ASP A 31 21.49 16.44 11.52
C ASP A 31 22.35 15.62 12.50
N TYR A 32 21.80 14.55 13.07
CA TYR A 32 22.54 13.61 13.90
C TYR A 32 23.71 12.97 13.14
N ALA A 33 23.43 12.43 11.93
CA ALA A 33 24.46 11.75 11.14
C ALA A 33 25.59 12.72 10.70
N VAL A 34 25.25 13.94 10.32
CA VAL A 34 26.24 14.98 9.99
C VAL A 34 27.11 15.29 11.20
N GLY A 35 26.51 15.50 12.38
CA GLY A 35 27.26 15.79 13.61
C GLY A 35 28.26 14.67 13.97
N GLU A 36 27.85 13.41 13.92
CA GLU A 36 28.74 12.27 14.20
C GLU A 36 29.90 12.18 13.20
N LEU A 37 29.64 12.46 11.92
CA LEU A 37 30.68 12.45 10.89
C LEU A 37 31.68 13.61 11.07
N GLU A 38 31.20 14.80 11.36
CA GLU A 38 32.04 15.98 11.62
C GLU A 38 32.89 15.80 12.88
N GLU A 39 32.33 15.23 13.97
CA GLU A 39 33.09 14.89 15.18
C GLU A 39 34.18 13.84 14.89
N ALA A 40 33.92 12.92 13.95
CA ALA A 40 34.90 11.96 13.50
C ALA A 40 35.98 12.56 12.56
N GLY A 41 35.86 13.85 12.20
CA GLY A 41 36.81 14.58 11.38
C GLY A 41 36.60 14.51 9.87
N TYR A 42 35.38 14.12 9.45
CA TYR A 42 35.00 14.16 8.05
C TYR A 42 34.52 15.56 7.66
N ASP A 43 34.77 15.95 6.41
CA ASP A 43 34.16 17.11 5.76
C ASP A 43 32.89 16.64 5.04
N VAL A 44 31.71 17.11 5.49
CA VAL A 44 30.43 16.59 5.04
C VAL A 44 29.78 17.53 4.05
N GLU A 45 29.45 17.05 2.86
CA GLU A 45 28.68 17.77 1.84
C GLU A 45 27.30 17.14 1.70
N LEU A 46 26.24 17.96 1.78
CA LEU A 46 24.87 17.52 1.57
C LEU A 46 24.46 17.76 0.11
N GLN A 47 23.96 16.71 -0.54
CA GLN A 47 23.40 16.78 -1.88
C GLN A 47 21.87 16.72 -1.79
N GLU A 48 21.21 17.82 -2.18
CA GLU A 48 19.75 17.86 -2.29
C GLU A 48 19.28 17.24 -3.61
N PHE A 49 18.17 16.49 -3.56
CA PHE A 49 17.49 15.98 -4.76
C PHE A 49 15.98 15.91 -4.51
N GLU A 50 15.21 16.02 -5.56
CA GLU A 50 13.74 15.94 -5.48
C GLU A 50 13.29 14.48 -5.33
N ILE A 51 12.31 14.26 -4.45
CA ILE A 51 11.64 12.97 -4.28
C ILE A 51 10.13 13.17 -4.40
N THR A 52 9.44 12.12 -4.84
CA THR A 52 7.98 12.07 -4.72
C THR A 52 7.62 11.50 -3.36
N TYR A 53 6.97 12.31 -2.54
CA TYR A 53 6.44 11.89 -1.24
C TYR A 53 4.94 11.62 -1.36
N THR A 54 4.48 10.50 -0.80
CA THR A 54 3.06 10.14 -0.75
C THR A 54 2.63 9.97 0.69
N GLU A 55 1.59 10.68 1.09
CA GLU A 55 0.98 10.58 2.40
C GLU A 55 -0.49 10.14 2.27
N THR A 56 -0.91 9.18 3.10
CA THR A 56 -2.31 8.80 3.21
C THR A 56 -3.02 9.75 4.17
N LEU A 57 -3.78 10.70 3.62
CA LEU A 57 -4.51 11.69 4.42
C LEU A 57 -5.81 11.12 5.00
N ARG A 58 -6.46 10.22 4.28
CA ARG A 58 -7.65 9.48 4.69
C ARG A 58 -7.69 8.16 3.96
N ASP A 59 -8.10 7.13 4.68
CA ASP A 59 -8.45 5.84 4.14
C ASP A 59 -9.71 5.34 4.86
N ARG A 60 -10.58 4.71 4.13
CA ARG A 60 -11.71 3.99 4.67
C ARG A 60 -12.19 2.97 3.66
N LEU A 61 -12.31 1.74 4.11
CA LEU A 61 -12.98 0.68 3.38
C LEU A 61 -14.19 0.21 4.21
N ALA A 62 -15.36 0.18 3.61
CA ALA A 62 -16.57 -0.25 4.31
C ALA A 62 -17.46 -1.09 3.40
N GLN A 63 -18.06 -2.12 3.94
CA GLN A 63 -19.17 -2.85 3.34
C GLN A 63 -20.48 -2.16 3.70
N THR A 64 -21.30 -1.79 2.70
CA THR A 64 -22.59 -1.12 2.89
C THR A 64 -23.77 -2.09 2.86
N GLY A 65 -23.59 -3.29 2.30
CA GLY A 65 -24.61 -4.32 2.24
C GLY A 65 -24.00 -5.72 2.07
N PRO A 66 -24.69 -6.81 2.41
CA PRO A 66 -25.95 -6.87 3.17
C PRO A 66 -25.81 -6.50 4.65
N VAL A 67 -24.57 -6.46 5.16
CA VAL A 67 -24.23 -6.05 6.53
C VAL A 67 -23.34 -4.82 6.46
N GLN A 68 -23.68 -3.78 7.20
CA GLN A 68 -22.86 -2.58 7.29
C GLN A 68 -21.73 -2.79 8.31
N ARG A 69 -20.49 -2.65 7.85
CA ARG A 69 -19.30 -2.73 8.70
C ARG A 69 -18.10 -2.04 8.05
N ASP A 70 -17.22 -1.46 8.86
CA ASP A 70 -15.90 -1.07 8.41
C ASP A 70 -15.03 -2.33 8.26
N LEU A 71 -14.17 -2.33 7.25
CA LEU A 71 -13.28 -3.43 6.91
C LEU A 71 -11.84 -3.04 7.19
N GLU A 72 -11.12 -3.89 7.90
CA GLU A 72 -9.69 -3.72 8.12
C GLU A 72 -8.93 -3.87 6.81
N HIS A 73 -8.06 -2.89 6.53
CA HIS A 73 -7.31 -2.84 5.30
C HIS A 73 -6.04 -2.02 5.45
N THR A 74 -5.15 -2.18 4.49
CA THR A 74 -3.92 -1.38 4.34
C THR A 74 -3.91 -0.74 2.96
N VAL A 75 -3.62 0.56 2.87
CA VAL A 75 -3.44 1.22 1.58
C VAL A 75 -2.07 0.84 1.02
N PHE A 76 -2.03 0.37 -0.22
CA PHE A 76 -0.75 0.05 -0.84
C PHE A 76 0.04 1.32 -1.17
N THR A 77 1.32 1.30 -0.87
CA THR A 77 2.21 2.40 -1.27
C THR A 77 2.14 2.61 -2.78
N SER A 78 2.09 3.87 -3.19
CA SER A 78 1.91 4.31 -4.59
C SER A 78 0.52 3.99 -5.19
N SER A 79 -0.46 3.61 -4.37
CA SER A 79 -1.84 3.47 -4.83
C SER A 79 -2.41 4.82 -5.29
N PRO A 80 -3.11 4.88 -6.42
CA PRO A 80 -3.91 6.04 -6.79
C PRO A 80 -4.97 6.35 -5.73
N SER A 81 -5.45 7.59 -5.70
CA SER A 81 -6.50 8.04 -4.78
C SER A 81 -7.81 8.19 -5.53
N ALA A 82 -8.90 7.67 -4.97
CA ALA A 82 -10.26 7.96 -5.42
C ALA A 82 -11.25 7.86 -4.25
N GLN A 83 -12.46 8.33 -4.49
CA GLN A 83 -13.60 8.09 -3.63
C GLN A 83 -14.61 7.26 -4.43
N VAL A 84 -14.83 6.03 -3.98
CA VAL A 84 -15.77 5.08 -4.56
C VAL A 84 -16.92 4.88 -3.57
N THR A 85 -18.16 4.93 -4.03
CA THR A 85 -19.33 4.83 -3.16
C THR A 85 -20.35 3.89 -3.77
N ASP A 86 -20.90 2.99 -2.95
CA ASP A 86 -21.96 2.05 -3.30
C ASP A 86 -21.66 1.17 -4.54
N ALA A 87 -20.38 0.91 -4.82
CA ALA A 87 -19.96 0.05 -5.91
C ALA A 87 -20.12 -1.43 -5.53
N PRO A 88 -20.62 -2.27 -6.45
CA PRO A 88 -20.72 -3.69 -6.23
C PRO A 88 -19.32 -4.33 -6.17
N LEU A 89 -19.20 -5.43 -5.43
CA LEU A 89 -17.99 -6.24 -5.42
C LEU A 89 -18.04 -7.26 -6.56
N ALA A 90 -16.98 -7.35 -7.33
CA ALA A 90 -16.84 -8.34 -8.38
C ALA A 90 -15.52 -9.12 -8.23
N ALA A 91 -15.58 -10.43 -8.38
CA ALA A 91 -14.43 -11.32 -8.32
C ALA A 91 -14.30 -12.12 -9.60
N PRO A 92 -13.09 -12.51 -10.02
CA PRO A 92 -12.90 -13.36 -11.18
C PRO A 92 -13.43 -14.78 -10.90
N ALA A 93 -13.80 -15.49 -11.96
CA ALA A 93 -14.34 -16.83 -11.84
C ALA A 93 -13.28 -17.86 -11.42
N GLY A 94 -13.66 -18.81 -10.56
CA GLY A 94 -12.84 -19.96 -10.21
C GLY A 94 -11.56 -19.58 -9.45
N ALA A 95 -10.42 -20.06 -9.96
CA ALA A 95 -9.10 -19.83 -9.35
C ALA A 95 -8.32 -18.68 -10.00
N ALA A 96 -8.95 -17.89 -10.86
CA ALA A 96 -8.30 -16.75 -11.51
C ALA A 96 -7.93 -15.67 -10.49
N THR A 97 -6.77 -15.06 -10.71
CA THR A 97 -6.19 -14.10 -9.75
C THR A 97 -6.18 -12.66 -10.27
N GLY A 98 -6.87 -12.38 -11.39
CA GLY A 98 -6.99 -11.04 -11.96
C GLY A 98 -5.71 -10.52 -12.60
N CYS A 99 -4.89 -11.42 -13.14
CA CYS A 99 -3.62 -11.07 -13.78
C CYS A 99 -3.73 -10.75 -15.28
N ALA A 100 -4.83 -11.11 -15.90
CA ALA A 100 -5.08 -10.90 -17.33
C ALA A 100 -6.55 -10.53 -17.57
N ASP A 101 -6.83 -9.87 -18.69
CA ASP A 101 -8.19 -9.50 -19.08
C ASP A 101 -9.12 -10.72 -19.16
N ALA A 102 -8.56 -11.87 -19.58
CA ALA A 102 -9.29 -13.13 -19.65
C ALA A 102 -9.81 -13.63 -18.29
N ASP A 103 -9.18 -13.25 -17.19
CA ASP A 103 -9.61 -13.61 -15.84
C ASP A 103 -10.96 -12.95 -15.48
N TRP A 104 -11.32 -11.88 -16.19
CA TRP A 104 -12.53 -11.09 -15.99
C TRP A 104 -13.61 -11.31 -17.05
N ALA A 105 -13.40 -12.27 -17.97
CA ALA A 105 -14.30 -12.48 -19.10
C ALA A 105 -15.77 -12.77 -18.69
N ASP A 106 -15.98 -13.35 -17.52
CA ASP A 106 -17.30 -13.68 -16.96
C ASP A 106 -17.77 -12.70 -15.87
N ALA A 107 -17.03 -11.60 -15.64
CA ALA A 107 -17.35 -10.61 -14.61
C ALA A 107 -17.45 -9.20 -15.21
N ASP A 108 -18.55 -8.50 -14.92
CA ASP A 108 -18.68 -7.07 -15.26
C ASP A 108 -18.02 -6.23 -14.16
N LEU A 109 -16.86 -5.65 -14.49
CA LEU A 109 -16.14 -4.73 -13.59
C LEU A 109 -16.56 -3.29 -13.73
N THR A 110 -17.43 -2.93 -14.66
CA THR A 110 -17.84 -1.55 -14.89
C THR A 110 -18.46 -0.95 -13.62
N GLY A 111 -17.82 0.05 -13.04
CA GLY A 111 -18.29 0.70 -11.80
C GLY A 111 -18.22 -0.20 -10.56
N SER A 112 -17.42 -1.26 -10.58
CA SER A 112 -17.31 -2.23 -9.49
C SER A 112 -16.00 -2.09 -8.73
N VAL A 113 -15.94 -2.69 -7.54
CA VAL A 113 -14.70 -2.95 -6.80
C VAL A 113 -14.24 -4.37 -7.11
N ALA A 114 -13.06 -4.52 -7.69
CA ALA A 114 -12.47 -5.83 -7.98
C ALA A 114 -11.93 -6.47 -6.69
N LEU A 115 -12.29 -7.74 -6.43
CA LEU A 115 -11.75 -8.54 -5.33
C LEU A 115 -10.90 -9.67 -5.88
N VAL A 116 -9.61 -9.68 -5.58
CA VAL A 116 -8.67 -10.70 -6.09
C VAL A 116 -7.74 -11.22 -5.00
N SER A 117 -7.27 -12.44 -5.15
CA SER A 117 -6.24 -12.98 -4.27
C SER A 117 -4.85 -12.49 -4.65
N ARG A 118 -3.95 -12.43 -3.67
CA ARG A 118 -2.51 -12.33 -3.89
C ARG A 118 -2.01 -13.55 -4.68
N GLY A 119 -0.98 -13.35 -5.53
CA GLY A 119 -0.28 -14.41 -6.27
C GLY A 119 -0.25 -14.17 -7.77
N ASP A 120 0.55 -14.97 -8.46
CA ASP A 120 0.74 -15.11 -9.90
C ASP A 120 1.36 -13.90 -10.63
N CYS A 121 0.98 -12.68 -10.30
CA CYS A 121 1.53 -11.46 -10.90
C CYS A 121 1.72 -10.34 -9.86
N THR A 122 2.29 -9.22 -10.28
CA THR A 122 2.51 -8.06 -9.42
C THR A 122 1.20 -7.38 -9.02
N PHE A 123 1.19 -6.71 -7.88
CA PHE A 123 0.04 -5.92 -7.44
C PHE A 123 -0.29 -4.78 -8.41
N ALA A 124 0.73 -4.15 -9.01
CA ALA A 124 0.56 -3.15 -10.05
C ALA A 124 -0.19 -3.71 -11.26
N GLN A 125 0.19 -4.91 -11.73
CA GLN A 125 -0.48 -5.55 -12.86
C GLN A 125 -1.96 -5.85 -12.55
N LYS A 126 -2.27 -6.36 -11.34
CA LYS A 126 -3.67 -6.59 -10.92
C LYS A 126 -4.48 -5.29 -10.94
N SER A 127 -3.91 -4.21 -10.39
CA SER A 127 -4.54 -2.90 -10.37
C SER A 127 -4.81 -2.35 -11.78
N GLN A 128 -3.83 -2.47 -12.69
CA GLN A 128 -3.95 -1.99 -14.06
C GLN A 128 -4.95 -2.81 -14.88
N VAL A 129 -4.90 -4.15 -14.79
CA VAL A 129 -5.83 -5.04 -15.49
C VAL A 129 -7.26 -4.82 -15.01
N ALA A 130 -7.49 -4.72 -13.70
CA ALA A 130 -8.83 -4.44 -13.17
C ALA A 130 -9.34 -3.06 -13.62
N ALA A 131 -8.50 -2.02 -13.57
CA ALA A 131 -8.85 -0.68 -14.04
C ALA A 131 -9.19 -0.67 -15.54
N ALA A 132 -8.38 -1.34 -16.37
CA ALA A 132 -8.62 -1.48 -17.81
C ALA A 132 -9.94 -2.21 -18.12
N SER A 133 -10.34 -3.13 -17.23
CA SER A 133 -11.62 -3.87 -17.31
C SER A 133 -12.80 -3.09 -16.70
N GLY A 134 -12.60 -1.86 -16.19
CA GLY A 134 -13.65 -0.97 -15.72
C GLY A 134 -13.83 -0.89 -14.19
N ALA A 135 -12.96 -1.51 -13.39
CA ALA A 135 -13.02 -1.42 -11.94
C ALA A 135 -12.67 0.00 -11.44
N GLU A 136 -13.41 0.48 -10.47
CA GLU A 136 -13.16 1.76 -9.80
C GLU A 136 -12.15 1.65 -8.64
N ALA A 137 -12.01 0.46 -8.04
CA ALA A 137 -11.01 0.15 -7.01
C ALA A 137 -10.68 -1.35 -7.01
N VAL A 138 -9.60 -1.71 -6.32
CA VAL A 138 -9.16 -3.11 -6.17
C VAL A 138 -8.91 -3.43 -4.70
N ILE A 139 -9.48 -4.53 -4.24
CA ILE A 139 -9.16 -5.16 -2.96
C ILE A 139 -8.34 -6.41 -3.26
N ILE A 140 -7.12 -6.46 -2.76
CA ILE A 140 -6.27 -7.65 -2.88
C ILE A 140 -6.18 -8.31 -1.51
N TYR A 141 -6.67 -9.53 -1.39
CA TYR A 141 -6.56 -10.26 -0.12
C TYR A 141 -5.35 -11.19 -0.09
N ASN A 142 -4.80 -11.37 1.11
CA ASN A 142 -3.64 -12.24 1.31
C ASN A 142 -3.99 -13.70 0.97
N ASN A 143 -3.02 -14.48 0.55
CA ASN A 143 -3.18 -15.90 0.21
C ASN A 143 -2.63 -16.85 1.29
N THR A 144 -2.23 -16.33 2.46
CA THR A 144 -1.63 -17.07 3.57
C THR A 144 -2.71 -17.78 4.39
N LYS A 145 -3.04 -19.02 4.04
CA LYS A 145 -4.07 -19.81 4.72
C LYS A 145 -3.70 -20.22 6.14
N ASP A 146 -2.40 -20.42 6.40
CA ASP A 146 -1.89 -20.82 7.72
C ASP A 146 -1.78 -19.62 8.69
N ALA A 147 -1.84 -18.40 8.19
CA ALA A 147 -1.93 -17.15 8.95
C ALA A 147 -3.05 -16.28 8.35
N PRO A 148 -4.32 -16.68 8.51
CA PRO A 148 -5.44 -16.11 7.76
C PRO A 148 -5.75 -14.65 8.10
N ASP A 149 -5.30 -14.18 9.25
CA ASP A 149 -5.50 -12.80 9.74
C ASP A 149 -4.23 -11.94 9.57
N GLU A 150 -3.21 -12.44 8.85
CA GLU A 150 -2.03 -11.67 8.52
C GLU A 150 -2.38 -10.55 7.53
N GLU A 151 -2.07 -9.31 7.91
CA GLU A 151 -2.28 -8.13 7.07
C GLU A 151 -1.43 -8.19 5.80
N LEU A 152 -1.98 -7.69 4.71
CA LEU A 152 -1.27 -7.55 3.45
C LEU A 152 -0.74 -6.12 3.27
N ASN A 153 0.43 -5.86 3.81
CA ASN A 153 1.17 -4.62 3.56
C ASN A 153 1.99 -4.74 2.28
N ALA A 154 1.75 -3.87 1.30
CA ALA A 154 2.39 -3.99 0.01
C ALA A 154 2.54 -2.63 -0.71
N THR A 155 3.21 -2.67 -1.85
CA THR A 155 3.41 -1.53 -2.72
C THR A 155 3.04 -1.89 -4.16
N LEU A 156 2.57 -0.91 -4.92
CA LEU A 156 2.43 -1.02 -6.36
C LEU A 156 3.76 -0.74 -7.11
N GLY A 157 4.85 -0.44 -6.35
CA GLY A 157 6.13 -0.04 -6.90
C GLY A 157 6.18 1.46 -7.14
N GLU A 158 6.35 1.88 -8.40
CA GLU A 158 6.23 3.27 -8.78
C GLU A 158 4.76 3.69 -8.91
N ARG A 159 4.51 5.02 -8.98
CA ARG A 159 3.18 5.51 -9.28
C ARG A 159 2.74 4.98 -10.64
N ILE A 160 1.68 4.17 -10.64
CA ILE A 160 1.13 3.61 -11.87
C ILE A 160 0.14 4.58 -12.51
N GLU A 161 0.37 4.87 -13.79
CA GLU A 161 -0.63 5.54 -14.62
C GLU A 161 -1.72 4.52 -14.98
N ASN A 162 -2.98 4.93 -14.98
CA ASN A 162 -4.14 4.09 -15.33
C ASN A 162 -4.35 2.86 -14.41
N GLY A 163 -3.89 2.90 -13.17
CA GLY A 163 -4.26 1.94 -12.14
C GLY A 163 -5.47 2.39 -11.32
N ALA A 164 -6.17 1.44 -10.71
CA ALA A 164 -7.24 1.74 -9.76
C ALA A 164 -6.69 1.88 -8.33
N PRO A 165 -7.35 2.64 -7.44
CA PRO A 165 -7.05 2.63 -6.00
C PRO A 165 -7.02 1.20 -5.47
N THR A 166 -5.94 0.84 -4.79
CA THR A 166 -5.69 -0.55 -4.40
C THR A 166 -5.38 -0.63 -2.91
N VAL A 167 -6.08 -1.53 -2.23
CA VAL A 167 -5.89 -1.83 -0.81
C VAL A 167 -5.64 -3.32 -0.60
N GLY A 168 -4.93 -3.63 0.48
CA GLY A 168 -4.70 -4.98 0.95
C GLY A 168 -5.62 -5.36 2.10
N THR A 169 -5.99 -6.62 2.22
CA THR A 169 -6.69 -7.17 3.38
C THR A 169 -6.23 -8.58 3.70
N THR A 170 -6.70 -9.11 4.82
CA THR A 170 -6.36 -10.46 5.27
C THR A 170 -7.00 -11.54 4.40
N TYR A 171 -6.48 -12.77 4.46
CA TYR A 171 -7.10 -13.92 3.82
C TYR A 171 -8.53 -14.18 4.35
N SER A 172 -8.71 -14.15 5.68
CA SER A 172 -10.02 -14.36 6.33
C SER A 172 -11.06 -13.38 5.81
N LEU A 173 -10.73 -12.09 5.75
CA LEU A 173 -11.67 -11.07 5.31
C LEU A 173 -11.97 -11.18 3.82
N GLY A 174 -10.97 -11.27 2.96
CA GLY A 174 -11.16 -11.34 1.52
C GLY A 174 -11.88 -12.58 1.05
N ASN A 175 -11.67 -13.72 1.71
CA ASN A 175 -12.36 -14.97 1.38
C ASN A 175 -13.80 -15.01 1.92
N GLY A 176 -14.15 -14.10 2.82
CA GLY A 176 -15.50 -13.97 3.40
C GLY A 176 -16.36 -12.86 2.77
N LEU A 177 -15.82 -12.09 1.82
CA LEU A 177 -16.54 -11.08 1.02
C LEU A 177 -17.14 -11.70 -0.24
#